data_fa7913098235388c4de43f4446c43cac
#
_entry.id   fa7913098235388c4de43f4446c43cac
#
_cell.length_a   1.000
_cell.length_b   1.000
_cell.length_c   1.000
_cell.angle_alpha   90.00
_cell.angle_beta   90.00
_cell.angle_gamma   90.00
#
_symmetry.space_group_name_H-M   'P 1'
#
loop_
_entity.id
_entity.type
_entity.pdbx_description
1 polymer ?
#
loop_
_entity_poly.entity_id
_entity_poly.type
_entity_poly.pdbx_seq_one_letter_code
_entity_poly.pdbx_strand_id
1 'polypeptide(L)'
;MKQLLLLSCLLFVFTSSVFALGSYTDSELVSLDTVPPRLQLSSPAGGEAWYIGDTREITWTANDPNLIDDSVYLDYSLNGGVDYINLAEAIEHSGSYAWELPSVQSYSARVRIGISDSFGNQAEKSSAQHFSITYVPPAEPIGVSVDTSGNQNAVISWDAVTQTIAPYNSPITPDGYIVLYNETPYEDDRLYYFLGRSFTSNYTHQDVVEFRDQMFYKVIAYKNYSREEDQALESLLHRRGDKPLLWQEALQTIRQGGQK
;
A
#
# COMPACT_ATOMS: atom_id res chain seq x y z
N MET A 1 -96.81 -29.90 -59.06
CA MET A 1 -95.42 -30.24 -58.82
C MET A 1 -94.82 -29.10 -57.94
N LYS A 2 -94.80 -29.31 -56.65
CA LYS A 2 -94.17 -28.41 -55.68
C LYS A 2 -93.18 -29.22 -54.84
N GLN A 3 -91.89 -28.91 -55.03
CA GLN A 3 -90.84 -29.51 -54.27
C GLN A 3 -90.80 -28.85 -52.90
N LEU A 4 -90.85 -29.70 -51.85
CA LEU A 4 -90.76 -29.34 -50.47
C LEU A 4 -89.25 -29.38 -50.09
N LEU A 5 -88.64 -28.19 -49.84
CA LEU A 5 -87.29 -28.10 -49.33
C LEU A 5 -87.28 -28.34 -47.82
N LEU A 6 -86.72 -29.44 -47.39
CA LEU A 6 -86.48 -29.73 -46.00
C LEU A 6 -85.22 -28.97 -45.57
N LEU A 7 -85.41 -27.93 -44.74
CA LEU A 7 -84.32 -27.21 -44.09
C LEU A 7 -83.85 -27.94 -42.84
N SER A 8 -82.76 -28.64 -42.98
CA SER A 8 -82.13 -29.30 -41.81
C SER A 8 -81.46 -28.26 -40.96
N CYS A 9 -82.06 -27.96 -39.80
CA CYS A 9 -81.45 -27.04 -38.84
C CYS A 9 -80.40 -27.84 -38.00
N LEU A 10 -79.11 -27.67 -38.37
CA LEU A 10 -78.04 -28.30 -37.62
C LEU A 10 -77.79 -27.42 -36.34
N LEU A 11 -78.26 -27.98 -35.21
CA LEU A 11 -78.11 -27.40 -33.90
C LEU A 11 -76.62 -27.61 -33.46
N PHE A 12 -75.80 -26.62 -33.60
CA PHE A 12 -74.45 -26.61 -33.04
C PHE A 12 -74.58 -26.33 -31.50
N VAL A 13 -74.45 -27.38 -30.75
CA VAL A 13 -74.33 -27.28 -29.29
C VAL A 13 -72.88 -26.83 -29.04
N PHE A 14 -72.66 -25.53 -28.82
CA PHE A 14 -71.42 -25.06 -28.23
C PHE A 14 -71.37 -25.49 -26.78
N THR A 15 -70.64 -26.54 -26.48
CA THR A 15 -70.18 -26.79 -25.11
C THR A 15 -69.15 -25.73 -24.72
N SER A 16 -69.60 -24.70 -24.04
CA SER A 16 -68.69 -23.81 -23.35
C SER A 16 -68.00 -24.59 -22.23
N SER A 17 -66.77 -25.04 -22.49
CA SER A 17 -65.93 -25.50 -21.39
C SER A 17 -65.60 -24.29 -20.51
N VAL A 18 -66.29 -24.21 -19.37
CA VAL A 18 -65.96 -23.29 -18.31
C VAL A 18 -64.63 -23.79 -17.73
N PHE A 19 -63.53 -23.14 -18.09
CA PHE A 19 -62.30 -23.36 -17.35
C PHE A 19 -62.52 -22.81 -15.93
N ALA A 20 -62.53 -23.66 -14.94
CA ALA A 20 -62.45 -23.23 -13.58
C ALA A 20 -61.05 -22.63 -13.39
N LEU A 21 -60.98 -21.31 -13.35
CA LEU A 21 -59.81 -20.59 -12.92
C LEU A 21 -59.61 -20.91 -11.45
N GLY A 22 -58.51 -21.58 -11.12
CA GLY A 22 -58.12 -21.80 -9.74
C GLY A 22 -57.89 -20.46 -9.02
N SER A 23 -58.02 -20.46 -7.73
CA SER A 23 -57.69 -19.33 -6.91
C SER A 23 -56.20 -19.01 -7.09
N TYR A 24 -55.87 -17.79 -7.51
CA TYR A 24 -54.53 -17.28 -7.47
C TYR A 24 -54.23 -16.86 -6.04
N THR A 25 -53.15 -17.34 -5.47
CA THR A 25 -52.49 -16.65 -4.38
C THR A 25 -51.71 -15.52 -5.02
N ASP A 26 -51.96 -14.30 -4.57
CA ASP A 26 -51.13 -13.17 -4.97
C ASP A 26 -49.66 -13.51 -4.69
N SER A 27 -48.78 -13.32 -5.67
CA SER A 27 -47.35 -13.40 -5.42
C SER A 27 -46.98 -12.33 -4.40
N GLU A 28 -46.30 -12.72 -3.34
CA GLU A 28 -45.70 -11.73 -2.46
C GLU A 28 -44.86 -10.76 -3.30
N LEU A 29 -44.90 -9.51 -2.92
CA LEU A 29 -44.14 -8.47 -3.57
C LEU A 29 -42.64 -8.82 -3.41
N VAL A 30 -42.02 -9.28 -4.47
CA VAL A 30 -40.57 -9.51 -4.46
C VAL A 30 -39.92 -8.16 -4.54
N SER A 31 -39.36 -7.71 -3.44
CA SER A 31 -38.48 -6.53 -3.44
C SER A 31 -37.20 -6.90 -4.17
N LEU A 32 -36.88 -6.18 -5.25
CA LEU A 32 -35.64 -6.32 -5.98
C LEU A 32 -34.73 -5.15 -5.60
N ASP A 33 -33.65 -5.46 -4.89
CA ASP A 33 -32.59 -4.49 -4.63
C ASP A 33 -31.53 -4.56 -5.74
N THR A 34 -31.19 -3.44 -6.34
CA THR A 34 -30.18 -3.30 -7.39
C THR A 34 -29.09 -2.30 -6.99
N VAL A 35 -29.07 -1.86 -5.74
CA VAL A 35 -28.14 -0.84 -5.23
C VAL A 35 -26.96 -1.57 -4.56
N PRO A 36 -25.73 -1.43 -5.07
CA PRO A 36 -24.57 -2.00 -4.40
C PRO A 36 -24.30 -1.36 -3.03
N PRO A 37 -23.72 -2.12 -2.08
CA PRO A 37 -23.28 -1.60 -0.80
C PRO A 37 -22.35 -0.38 -0.95
N ARG A 38 -22.49 0.58 -0.06
CA ARG A 38 -21.53 1.69 0.06
C ARG A 38 -20.34 1.22 0.88
N LEU A 39 -19.20 1.06 0.23
CA LEU A 39 -17.96 0.55 0.81
C LEU A 39 -16.88 1.63 0.78
N GLN A 40 -16.18 1.82 1.90
CA GLN A 40 -15.01 2.69 2.01
C GLN A 40 -13.91 1.95 2.76
N LEU A 41 -12.72 1.81 2.15
CA LEU A 41 -11.50 1.35 2.81
C LEU A 41 -10.83 2.56 3.48
N SER A 42 -10.58 2.47 4.79
CA SER A 42 -10.01 3.55 5.60
C SER A 42 -8.53 3.34 5.88
N SER A 43 -8.11 2.09 6.10
CA SER A 43 -6.70 1.70 6.29
C SER A 43 -6.44 0.35 5.62
N PRO A 44 -5.34 0.21 4.86
CA PRO A 44 -4.39 1.25 4.48
C PRO A 44 -4.99 2.20 3.43
N ALA A 45 -4.82 3.51 3.63
CA ALA A 45 -5.23 4.53 2.66
C ALA A 45 -4.19 4.71 1.54
N GLY A 46 -2.91 4.46 1.88
CA GLY A 46 -1.74 4.62 1.03
C GLY A 46 -0.76 5.66 1.57
N GLY A 47 0.52 5.43 1.33
CA GLY A 47 1.62 6.24 1.86
C GLY A 47 2.14 5.78 3.23
N GLU A 48 1.50 4.79 3.86
CA GLU A 48 1.96 4.21 5.12
C GLU A 48 3.30 3.48 4.92
N ALA A 49 4.14 3.49 5.95
CA ALA A 49 5.32 2.66 6.07
C ALA A 49 5.08 1.61 7.16
N TRP A 50 4.86 0.38 6.77
CA TRP A 50 4.64 -0.76 7.66
C TRP A 50 5.86 -1.68 7.67
N TYR A 51 6.05 -2.41 8.76
CA TYR A 51 7.22 -3.26 8.91
C TYR A 51 6.87 -4.74 8.93
N ILE A 52 7.70 -5.53 8.27
CA ILE A 52 7.60 -6.99 8.20
C ILE A 52 7.47 -7.58 9.61
N GLY A 53 6.47 -8.48 9.77
CA GLY A 53 6.16 -9.14 11.03
C GLY A 53 5.30 -8.34 12.00
N ASP A 54 4.95 -7.09 11.69
CA ASP A 54 3.94 -6.36 12.44
C ASP A 54 2.53 -6.89 12.15
N THR A 55 1.64 -6.77 13.13
CA THR A 55 0.21 -6.88 12.91
C THR A 55 -0.38 -5.49 12.70
N ARG A 56 -1.10 -5.29 11.59
CA ARG A 56 -1.75 -4.03 11.24
C ARG A 56 -3.23 -4.23 10.98
N GLU A 57 -4.02 -3.23 11.36
CA GLU A 57 -5.46 -3.26 11.14
C GLU A 57 -5.79 -2.76 9.73
N ILE A 58 -6.48 -3.61 8.95
CA ILE A 58 -7.22 -3.19 7.77
C ILE A 58 -8.58 -2.72 8.28
N THR A 59 -8.98 -1.49 7.97
CA THR A 59 -10.24 -0.94 8.46
C THR A 59 -11.10 -0.40 7.32
N TRP A 60 -12.41 -0.60 7.45
CA TRP A 60 -13.39 -0.17 6.45
C TRP A 60 -14.72 0.21 7.08
N THR A 61 -15.55 0.86 6.29
CA THR A 61 -16.96 1.05 6.57
C THR A 61 -17.78 0.55 5.40
N ALA A 62 -18.88 -0.15 5.69
CA ALA A 62 -19.86 -0.50 4.68
C ALA A 62 -21.25 -0.20 5.21
N ASN A 63 -22.16 0.17 4.31
CA ASN A 63 -23.54 0.46 4.66
C ASN A 63 -24.46 0.04 3.52
N ASP A 64 -25.38 -0.85 3.85
CA ASP A 64 -26.48 -1.29 3.01
C ASP A 64 -27.53 -1.96 3.89
N PRO A 65 -28.85 -1.83 3.61
CA PRO A 65 -29.89 -2.50 4.38
C PRO A 65 -29.86 -4.03 4.34
N ASN A 66 -29.22 -4.59 3.32
CA ASN A 66 -29.26 -6.02 3.00
C ASN A 66 -27.87 -6.66 3.01
N LEU A 67 -26.90 -6.11 3.76
CA LEU A 67 -25.54 -6.68 3.87
C LEU A 67 -25.61 -8.14 4.36
N ILE A 68 -24.74 -8.97 3.80
CA ILE A 68 -24.45 -10.30 4.32
C ILE A 68 -23.27 -10.19 5.29
N ASP A 69 -23.44 -10.67 6.52
CA ASP A 69 -22.42 -10.54 7.56
C ASP A 69 -21.06 -11.16 7.13
N ASP A 70 -21.09 -12.38 6.61
CA ASP A 70 -19.89 -13.12 6.19
C ASP A 70 -19.58 -12.96 4.69
N SER A 71 -19.77 -11.77 4.12
CA SER A 71 -19.55 -11.52 2.69
C SER A 71 -18.26 -10.78 2.37
N VAL A 72 -17.51 -10.39 3.38
CA VAL A 72 -16.26 -9.62 3.18
C VAL A 72 -15.15 -10.54 2.70
N TYR A 73 -14.45 -10.13 1.65
CA TYR A 73 -13.15 -10.69 1.27
C TYR A 73 -12.07 -9.60 1.26
N LEU A 74 -10.86 -10.03 1.57
CA LEU A 74 -9.66 -9.20 1.60
C LEU A 74 -8.58 -9.85 0.76
N ASP A 75 -7.96 -9.04 -0.09
CA ASP A 75 -6.78 -9.43 -0.86
C ASP A 75 -5.69 -8.37 -0.67
N TYR A 76 -4.44 -8.78 -0.82
CA TYR A 76 -3.32 -7.84 -0.88
C TYR A 76 -2.46 -8.07 -2.12
N SER A 77 -1.78 -7.03 -2.56
CA SER A 77 -0.83 -7.05 -3.65
C SER A 77 0.51 -6.50 -3.19
N LEU A 78 1.60 -7.06 -3.68
CA LEU A 78 2.96 -6.58 -3.43
C LEU A 78 3.58 -5.86 -4.65
N ASN A 79 2.85 -5.84 -5.78
CA ASN A 79 3.33 -5.34 -7.07
C ASN A 79 2.39 -4.28 -7.70
N GLY A 80 1.83 -3.42 -6.88
CA GLY A 80 1.04 -2.27 -7.34
C GLY A 80 -0.40 -2.59 -7.75
N GLY A 81 -0.90 -3.80 -7.44
CA GLY A 81 -2.24 -4.25 -7.81
C GLY A 81 -2.27 -5.02 -9.13
N VAL A 82 -1.11 -5.46 -9.64
CA VAL A 82 -1.03 -6.34 -10.83
C VAL A 82 -1.52 -7.73 -10.47
N ASP A 83 -0.98 -8.31 -9.40
CA ASP A 83 -1.40 -9.59 -8.86
C ASP A 83 -1.90 -9.40 -7.44
N TYR A 84 -2.97 -10.13 -7.09
CA TYR A 84 -3.53 -10.14 -5.75
C TYR A 84 -3.43 -11.53 -5.13
N ILE A 85 -3.10 -11.55 -3.86
CA ILE A 85 -3.01 -12.73 -3.01
C ILE A 85 -4.19 -12.67 -2.04
N ASN A 86 -4.94 -13.74 -1.93
CA ASN A 86 -6.05 -13.81 -0.99
C ASN A 86 -5.52 -13.75 0.45
N LEU A 87 -6.10 -12.87 1.26
CA LEU A 87 -5.80 -12.71 2.66
C LEU A 87 -6.86 -13.35 3.56
N ALA A 88 -8.12 -13.11 3.25
CA ALA A 88 -9.25 -13.67 3.97
C ALA A 88 -10.52 -13.66 3.11
N GLU A 89 -11.38 -14.67 3.30
CA GLU A 89 -12.68 -14.81 2.62
C GLU A 89 -13.77 -15.12 3.64
N ALA A 90 -14.99 -14.73 3.30
CA ALA A 90 -16.18 -15.02 4.11
C ALA A 90 -16.01 -14.59 5.58
N ILE A 91 -15.45 -13.40 5.79
CA ILE A 91 -15.27 -12.84 7.13
C ILE A 91 -16.43 -11.89 7.47
N GLU A 92 -16.69 -11.78 8.77
CA GLU A 92 -17.73 -10.90 9.31
C GLU A 92 -17.46 -9.44 8.95
N HIS A 93 -18.53 -8.70 8.68
CA HIS A 93 -18.49 -7.26 8.49
C HIS A 93 -18.32 -6.50 9.82
N SER A 94 -17.20 -6.73 10.50
CA SER A 94 -16.86 -6.09 11.79
C SER A 94 -16.28 -4.68 11.64
N GLY A 95 -15.87 -4.29 10.42
CA GLY A 95 -15.22 -3.02 10.13
C GLY A 95 -13.69 -3.04 10.31
N SER A 96 -13.12 -4.14 10.78
CA SER A 96 -11.66 -4.30 10.88
C SER A 96 -11.20 -5.75 10.73
N TYR A 97 -9.93 -5.90 10.32
CA TYR A 97 -9.25 -7.19 10.24
C TYR A 97 -7.78 -7.01 10.62
N ALA A 98 -7.32 -7.79 11.60
CA ALA A 98 -5.93 -7.81 12.02
C ALA A 98 -5.09 -8.64 11.05
N TRP A 99 -4.20 -7.99 10.31
CA TRP A 99 -3.33 -8.60 9.31
C TRP A 99 -1.89 -8.68 9.82
N GLU A 100 -1.35 -9.89 9.93
CA GLU A 100 0.08 -10.12 10.12
C GLU A 100 0.80 -9.93 8.78
N LEU A 101 1.71 -8.95 8.71
CA LEU A 101 2.37 -8.58 7.47
C LEU A 101 3.33 -9.67 6.98
N PRO A 102 3.35 -9.94 5.65
CA PRO A 102 4.19 -10.97 5.08
C PRO A 102 5.68 -10.65 5.20
N SER A 103 6.51 -11.68 5.25
CA SER A 103 7.97 -11.55 5.31
C SER A 103 8.59 -11.21 3.95
N VAL A 104 7.90 -10.39 3.16
CA VAL A 104 8.32 -9.98 1.81
C VAL A 104 8.26 -8.46 1.71
N GLN A 105 9.37 -7.87 1.30
CA GLN A 105 9.45 -6.42 1.11
C GLN A 105 8.68 -5.96 -0.12
N SER A 106 7.99 -4.83 0.00
CA SER A 106 7.33 -4.15 -1.11
C SER A 106 7.27 -2.64 -0.87
N TYR A 107 7.52 -1.86 -1.91
CA TYR A 107 7.30 -0.40 -1.92
C TYR A 107 6.02 0.00 -2.67
N SER A 108 5.27 -0.99 -3.15
CA SER A 108 4.05 -0.79 -3.93
C SER A 108 2.91 -1.69 -3.48
N ALA A 109 2.85 -1.99 -2.19
CA ALA A 109 1.78 -2.80 -1.64
C ALA A 109 0.41 -2.11 -1.77
N ARG A 110 -0.65 -2.91 -1.94
CA ARG A 110 -2.05 -2.50 -1.93
C ARG A 110 -2.90 -3.51 -1.19
N VAL A 111 -4.00 -3.05 -0.63
CA VAL A 111 -5.09 -3.90 -0.14
C VAL A 111 -6.32 -3.65 -0.99
N ARG A 112 -7.07 -4.72 -1.23
CA ARG A 112 -8.38 -4.70 -1.88
C ARG A 112 -9.39 -5.39 -0.95
N ILE A 113 -10.56 -4.79 -0.85
CA ILE A 113 -11.70 -5.31 -0.08
C ILE A 113 -12.93 -5.37 -0.97
N GLY A 114 -13.71 -6.42 -0.83
CA GLY A 114 -15.04 -6.52 -1.43
C GLY A 114 -16.07 -7.00 -0.46
N ILE A 115 -17.32 -6.66 -0.73
CA ILE A 115 -18.50 -7.03 0.07
C ILE A 115 -19.72 -7.21 -0.83
N SER A 116 -20.64 -8.05 -0.40
CA SER A 116 -21.90 -8.31 -1.11
C SER A 116 -23.13 -8.13 -0.21
N ASP A 117 -24.26 -7.82 -0.83
CA ASP A 117 -25.58 -7.90 -0.20
C ASP A 117 -26.29 -9.22 -0.53
N SER A 118 -27.47 -9.44 0.08
CA SER A 118 -28.29 -10.65 -0.10
C SER A 118 -28.98 -10.74 -1.47
N PHE A 119 -28.92 -9.67 -2.28
CA PHE A 119 -29.45 -9.63 -3.64
C PHE A 119 -28.36 -9.86 -4.70
N GLY A 120 -27.10 -10.03 -4.28
CA GLY A 120 -25.96 -10.29 -5.15
C GLY A 120 -25.30 -9.04 -5.71
N ASN A 121 -25.67 -7.83 -5.24
CA ASN A 121 -24.93 -6.63 -5.60
C ASN A 121 -23.61 -6.60 -4.83
N GLN A 122 -22.54 -6.12 -5.48
CA GLN A 122 -21.20 -6.15 -4.94
C GLN A 122 -20.56 -4.76 -4.97
N ALA A 123 -19.72 -4.48 -3.99
CA ALA A 123 -18.85 -3.32 -3.97
C ALA A 123 -17.41 -3.76 -3.71
N GLU A 124 -16.48 -3.10 -4.39
CA GLU A 124 -15.04 -3.32 -4.22
C GLU A 124 -14.30 -1.99 -4.06
N LYS A 125 -13.30 -1.96 -3.18
CA LYS A 125 -12.40 -0.82 -2.98
C LYS A 125 -10.98 -1.31 -2.78
N SER A 126 -10.03 -0.51 -3.30
CA SER A 126 -8.60 -0.71 -3.03
C SER A 126 -8.04 0.54 -2.34
N SER A 127 -6.91 0.37 -1.65
CA SER A 127 -6.14 1.50 -1.11
C SER A 127 -5.87 2.52 -2.22
N ALA A 128 -6.09 3.81 -1.91
CA ALA A 128 -6.04 4.89 -2.91
C ALA A 128 -4.65 5.07 -3.51
N GLN A 129 -3.61 4.85 -2.70
CA GLN A 129 -2.21 4.88 -3.09
C GLN A 129 -1.50 3.61 -2.61
N HIS A 130 -0.26 3.43 -3.06
CA HIS A 130 0.61 2.37 -2.57
C HIS A 130 1.06 2.69 -1.15
N PHE A 131 1.30 1.64 -0.35
CA PHE A 131 2.03 1.70 0.92
C PHE A 131 3.24 0.79 0.86
N SER A 132 4.16 0.94 1.83
CA SER A 132 5.37 0.12 1.88
C SER A 132 5.30 -0.92 3.01
N ILE A 133 5.83 -2.10 2.74
CA ILE A 133 6.14 -3.15 3.72
C ILE A 133 7.65 -3.36 3.66
N THR A 134 8.37 -3.00 4.73
CA THR A 134 9.83 -3.01 4.75
C THR A 134 10.36 -3.60 6.05
N TYR A 135 11.65 -3.86 6.09
CA TYR A 135 12.32 -4.20 7.35
C TYR A 135 12.40 -2.97 8.26
N VAL A 136 12.46 -3.22 9.58
CA VAL A 136 12.67 -2.14 10.57
C VAL A 136 14.06 -1.54 10.34
N PRO A 137 14.17 -0.24 10.07
CA PRO A 137 15.47 0.38 9.78
C PRO A 137 16.34 0.53 11.04
N PRO A 138 17.67 0.73 10.88
CA PRO A 138 18.53 1.20 11.96
C PRO A 138 18.02 2.51 12.56
N ALA A 139 18.29 2.73 13.84
CA ALA A 139 18.03 4.01 14.48
C ALA A 139 18.86 5.15 13.85
N GLU A 140 18.42 6.37 14.07
CA GLU A 140 19.18 7.53 13.65
C GLU A 140 20.52 7.61 14.44
N PRO A 141 21.66 7.91 13.78
CA PRO A 141 22.90 8.20 14.45
C PRO A 141 22.77 9.42 15.38
N ILE A 142 23.27 9.30 16.59
CA ILE A 142 23.33 10.39 17.57
C ILE A 142 24.77 10.86 17.80
N GLY A 143 24.95 11.94 18.52
CA GLY A 143 26.29 12.47 18.84
C GLY A 143 27.05 12.99 17.60
N VAL A 144 26.32 13.40 16.55
CA VAL A 144 26.96 13.94 15.32
C VAL A 144 27.74 15.21 15.68
N SER A 145 29.04 15.20 15.40
CA SER A 145 29.96 16.31 15.62
C SER A 145 30.81 16.54 14.40
N VAL A 146 31.28 17.77 14.24
CA VAL A 146 32.13 18.18 13.11
C VAL A 146 33.40 18.84 13.68
N ASP A 147 34.56 18.32 13.30
CA ASP A 147 35.86 18.88 13.64
C ASP A 147 36.52 19.45 12.37
N THR A 148 36.86 20.72 12.40
CA THR A 148 37.57 21.46 11.33
C THR A 148 38.96 21.90 11.75
N SER A 149 39.47 21.46 12.90
CA SER A 149 40.78 21.86 13.46
C SER A 149 41.97 21.37 12.64
N GLY A 150 41.78 20.41 11.73
CA GLY A 150 42.80 19.78 10.87
C GLY A 150 43.00 20.41 9.50
N ASN A 151 42.84 21.74 9.32
CA ASN A 151 42.98 22.51 8.10
C ASN A 151 41.72 22.60 7.21
N GLN A 152 41.82 22.18 5.95
CA GLN A 152 40.78 22.41 4.92
C GLN A 152 39.59 21.43 5.00
N ASN A 153 39.72 20.39 5.78
CA ASN A 153 38.75 19.30 5.84
C ASN A 153 37.80 19.45 7.02
N ALA A 154 36.58 18.93 6.85
CA ALA A 154 35.64 18.70 7.95
C ALA A 154 35.57 17.19 8.25
N VAL A 155 35.89 16.81 9.48
CA VAL A 155 35.73 15.43 9.98
C VAL A 155 34.41 15.35 10.70
N ILE A 156 33.47 14.61 10.14
CA ILE A 156 32.16 14.34 10.71
C ILE A 156 32.25 13.03 11.48
N SER A 157 31.86 13.01 12.75
CA SER A 157 31.87 11.82 13.62
C SER A 157 30.52 11.67 14.31
N TRP A 158 30.16 10.43 14.63
CA TRP A 158 28.89 10.10 15.32
C TRP A 158 29.02 8.82 16.14
N ASP A 159 28.04 8.57 17.00
CA ASP A 159 27.97 7.32 17.78
C ASP A 159 27.52 6.16 16.89
N ALA A 160 28.14 5.00 17.06
CA ALA A 160 27.79 3.81 16.31
C ALA A 160 26.35 3.37 16.61
N VAL A 161 25.55 3.13 15.56
CA VAL A 161 24.19 2.64 15.70
C VAL A 161 24.21 1.13 15.99
N THR A 162 23.53 0.72 17.06
CA THR A 162 23.46 -0.68 17.51
C THR A 162 22.05 -1.22 17.62
N GLN A 163 21.05 -0.38 17.38
CA GLN A 163 19.63 -0.72 17.49
C GLN A 163 18.83 -0.18 16.33
N THR A 164 17.69 -0.83 16.08
CA THR A 164 16.64 -0.32 15.18
C THR A 164 15.88 0.84 15.82
N ILE A 165 15.06 1.54 15.03
CA ILE A 165 14.18 2.61 15.52
C ILE A 165 13.25 2.11 16.64
N ALA A 166 12.84 3.04 17.53
CA ALA A 166 11.78 2.79 18.50
C ALA A 166 10.43 2.54 17.79
N PRO A 167 9.53 1.73 18.35
CA PRO A 167 9.62 1.05 19.66
C PRO A 167 10.37 -0.30 19.61
N TYR A 168 10.87 -0.72 18.47
CA TYR A 168 11.45 -2.05 18.25
C TYR A 168 12.75 -2.24 19.03
N ASN A 169 13.68 -1.27 18.97
CA ASN A 169 14.97 -1.28 19.68
C ASN A 169 15.71 -2.62 19.58
N SER A 170 15.52 -3.34 18.48
CA SER A 170 16.16 -4.63 18.24
C SER A 170 17.63 -4.45 17.90
N PRO A 171 18.53 -5.34 18.37
CA PRO A 171 19.93 -5.28 18.00
C PRO A 171 20.12 -5.33 16.48
N ILE A 172 20.94 -4.43 15.95
CA ILE A 172 21.29 -4.38 14.53
C ILE A 172 22.73 -3.88 14.35
N THR A 173 23.38 -4.36 13.31
CA THR A 173 24.62 -3.77 12.80
C THR A 173 24.31 -3.18 11.44
N PRO A 174 24.35 -1.85 11.28
CA PRO A 174 24.21 -1.22 9.98
C PRO A 174 25.28 -1.72 8.99
N ASP A 175 24.96 -1.73 7.71
CA ASP A 175 25.95 -2.01 6.67
C ASP A 175 26.80 -0.80 6.34
N GLY A 176 26.35 0.38 6.76
CA GLY A 176 27.10 1.62 6.65
C GLY A 176 26.26 2.84 6.98
N TYR A 177 26.82 3.97 6.63
CA TYR A 177 26.24 5.29 6.89
C TYR A 177 26.29 6.13 5.62
N ILE A 178 25.20 6.80 5.32
CA ILE A 178 25.10 7.82 4.28
C ILE A 178 25.34 9.17 4.93
N VAL A 179 26.23 9.96 4.34
CA VAL A 179 26.51 11.32 4.81
C VAL A 179 25.92 12.30 3.79
N LEU A 180 25.12 13.21 4.29
CA LEU A 180 24.45 14.26 3.54
C LEU A 180 24.98 15.63 3.97
N TYR A 181 24.89 16.63 3.09
CA TYR A 181 25.26 17.98 3.40
C TYR A 181 24.33 19.02 2.76
N ASN A 182 24.27 20.19 3.37
CA ASN A 182 23.69 21.40 2.78
C ASN A 182 24.28 22.66 3.44
N GLU A 183 24.21 23.78 2.74
CA GLU A 183 24.59 25.11 3.25
C GLU A 183 23.50 25.73 4.12
N THR A 184 22.29 25.18 4.08
CA THR A 184 21.12 25.59 4.87
C THR A 184 20.64 24.42 5.72
N PRO A 185 20.30 24.66 7.01
CA PRO A 185 19.75 23.60 7.86
C PRO A 185 18.30 23.36 7.51
N TYR A 186 17.99 22.24 6.88
CA TYR A 186 16.62 21.79 6.63
C TYR A 186 16.24 20.66 7.61
N GLU A 187 14.98 20.62 8.03
CA GLU A 187 14.45 19.46 8.76
C GLU A 187 14.26 18.26 7.83
N ASP A 188 13.85 18.49 6.58
CA ASP A 188 13.63 17.47 5.57
C ASP A 188 14.95 17.00 4.95
N ASP A 189 15.32 15.74 5.18
CA ASP A 189 16.54 15.12 4.64
C ASP A 189 16.58 15.11 3.12
N ARG A 190 15.42 15.08 2.47
CA ARG A 190 15.30 15.05 1.00
C ARG A 190 15.87 16.30 0.32
N LEU A 191 16.02 17.39 1.07
CA LEU A 191 16.60 18.64 0.61
C LEU A 191 18.12 18.67 0.74
N TYR A 192 18.74 17.67 1.36
CA TYR A 192 20.19 17.54 1.46
C TYR A 192 20.77 16.90 0.21
N TYR A 193 22.02 17.21 -0.05
CA TYR A 193 22.81 16.59 -1.10
C TYR A 193 23.55 15.37 -0.58
N PHE A 194 23.64 14.34 -1.40
CA PHE A 194 24.43 13.16 -1.12
C PHE A 194 25.93 13.50 -1.18
N LEU A 195 26.64 13.32 -0.06
CA LEU A 195 28.09 13.55 0.03
C LEU A 195 28.88 12.26 -0.18
N GLY A 196 28.45 11.18 0.49
CA GLY A 196 29.16 9.91 0.38
C GLY A 196 28.67 8.87 1.36
N ARG A 197 29.41 7.77 1.43
CA ARG A 197 29.18 6.62 2.29
C ARG A 197 30.38 6.37 3.21
N SER A 198 30.11 5.95 4.45
CA SER A 198 31.11 5.46 5.38
C SER A 198 30.72 4.09 5.93
N PHE A 199 31.69 3.24 6.19
CA PHE A 199 31.54 1.95 6.90
C PHE A 199 31.97 2.05 8.37
N THR A 200 32.39 3.23 8.80
CA THR A 200 32.80 3.56 10.17
C THR A 200 32.00 4.74 10.68
N SER A 201 32.07 5.04 11.96
CA SER A 201 31.34 6.15 12.59
C SER A 201 32.01 7.51 12.34
N ASN A 202 32.65 7.70 11.20
CA ASN A 202 33.21 8.97 10.77
C ASN A 202 33.27 9.08 9.24
N TYR A 203 33.37 10.34 8.76
CA TYR A 203 33.56 10.67 7.34
C TYR A 203 34.35 11.96 7.21
N THR A 204 35.24 12.03 6.23
CA THR A 204 36.01 13.28 5.95
C THR A 204 35.48 13.92 4.68
N HIS A 205 34.92 15.13 4.81
CA HIS A 205 34.61 16.02 3.69
C HIS A 205 35.85 16.86 3.39
N GLN A 206 36.48 16.59 2.26
CA GLN A 206 37.75 17.21 1.87
C GLN A 206 37.53 18.61 1.29
N ASP A 207 38.46 19.49 1.54
CA ASP A 207 38.58 20.85 0.95
C ASP A 207 37.35 21.76 1.17
N VAL A 208 36.52 21.47 2.20
CA VAL A 208 35.26 22.21 2.43
C VAL A 208 35.48 23.55 3.12
N VAL A 209 36.48 23.64 3.98
CA VAL A 209 36.70 24.84 4.85
C VAL A 209 37.19 26.06 4.08
N GLU A 210 37.84 25.87 2.95
CA GLU A 210 38.32 26.98 2.10
C GLU A 210 37.22 27.72 1.33
N PHE A 211 36.08 27.04 1.08
CA PHE A 211 35.10 27.50 0.12
C PHE A 211 33.73 27.79 0.70
N ARG A 212 33.50 27.54 2.00
CA ARG A 212 32.18 27.60 2.62
C ARG A 212 32.23 28.24 4.00
N ASP A 213 31.35 29.24 4.21
CA ASP A 213 31.24 29.94 5.50
C ASP A 213 30.49 29.09 6.52
N GLN A 214 29.58 28.23 6.08
CA GLN A 214 28.86 27.28 6.93
C GLN A 214 28.40 26.03 6.15
N MET A 215 28.33 24.91 6.85
CA MET A 215 27.91 23.65 6.31
C MET A 215 27.15 22.83 7.38
N PHE A 216 26.06 22.25 6.98
CA PHE A 216 25.26 21.36 7.83
C PHE A 216 25.36 19.94 7.30
N TYR A 217 25.47 18.98 8.22
CA TYR A 217 25.58 17.56 7.88
C TYR A 217 24.46 16.78 8.54
N LYS A 218 23.98 15.75 7.84
CA LYS A 218 23.13 14.70 8.38
C LYS A 218 23.76 13.36 8.09
N VAL A 219 23.55 12.40 8.99
CA VAL A 219 24.05 11.05 8.86
C VAL A 219 22.87 10.10 9.00
N ILE A 220 22.79 9.15 8.08
CA ILE A 220 21.73 8.13 8.04
C ILE A 220 22.39 6.76 8.11
N ALA A 221 22.07 5.96 9.11
CA ALA A 221 22.46 4.55 9.15
C ALA A 221 21.59 3.76 8.18
N TYR A 222 22.16 2.83 7.43
CA TYR A 222 21.41 1.98 6.51
C TYR A 222 21.73 0.50 6.68
N LYS A 223 20.76 -0.32 6.29
CA LYS A 223 20.87 -1.77 6.17
C LYS A 223 20.29 -2.18 4.83
N ASN A 224 21.06 -2.87 4.02
CA ASN A 224 20.61 -3.46 2.77
C ASN A 224 20.08 -4.87 3.05
N TYR A 225 18.82 -5.11 2.74
CA TYR A 225 18.18 -6.41 2.93
C TYR A 225 18.10 -7.21 1.62
N SER A 226 18.42 -6.55 0.49
CA SER A 226 18.48 -7.20 -0.80
C SER A 226 19.77 -6.83 -1.56
N ARG A 227 20.19 -7.72 -2.47
CA ARG A 227 21.32 -7.47 -3.36
C ARG A 227 21.04 -6.29 -4.31
N GLU A 228 19.79 -6.13 -4.71
CA GLU A 228 19.33 -5.08 -5.61
C GLU A 228 19.46 -3.69 -4.98
N GLU A 229 19.13 -3.57 -3.69
CA GLU A 229 19.31 -2.32 -2.93
C GLU A 229 20.80 -1.97 -2.81
N ASP A 230 21.64 -2.94 -2.51
CA ASP A 230 23.09 -2.74 -2.43
C ASP A 230 23.67 -2.30 -3.78
N GLN A 231 23.30 -2.95 -4.88
CA GLN A 231 23.73 -2.57 -6.22
C GLN A 231 23.22 -1.19 -6.62
N ALA A 232 21.99 -0.82 -6.26
CA ALA A 232 21.44 0.49 -6.54
C ALA A 232 22.23 1.58 -5.78
N LEU A 233 22.53 1.37 -4.51
CA LEU A 233 23.36 2.28 -3.72
C LEU A 233 24.77 2.41 -4.30
N GLU A 234 25.42 1.29 -4.67
CA GLU A 234 26.74 1.31 -5.33
C GLU A 234 26.72 2.12 -6.64
N SER A 235 25.64 1.98 -7.43
CA SER A 235 25.50 2.75 -8.69
C SER A 235 25.46 4.26 -8.46
N LEU A 236 24.89 4.72 -7.34
CA LEU A 236 24.86 6.13 -6.98
C LEU A 236 26.25 6.66 -6.62
N LEU A 237 27.06 5.85 -5.93
CA LEU A 237 28.42 6.20 -5.55
C LEU A 237 29.33 6.42 -6.77
N HIS A 238 29.06 5.73 -7.87
CA HIS A 238 29.81 5.83 -9.11
C HIS A 238 29.31 6.96 -10.05
N ARG A 239 28.12 7.51 -9.80
CA ARG A 239 27.55 8.63 -10.57
C ARG A 239 28.08 9.99 -10.17
N ARG A 240 29.35 10.12 -9.77
CA ARG A 240 29.99 11.43 -9.53
C ARG A 240 30.09 12.21 -10.84
N GLY A 241 28.99 12.91 -11.19
CA GLY A 241 29.01 13.99 -12.17
C GLY A 241 29.21 15.33 -11.46
N ASP A 242 29.43 16.38 -12.24
CA ASP A 242 29.71 17.75 -11.74
C ASP A 242 28.57 18.42 -10.95
N LYS A 243 27.42 17.74 -10.80
CA LYS A 243 26.27 18.26 -10.03
C LYS A 243 26.02 17.43 -8.76
N PRO A 244 25.87 18.10 -7.61
CA PRO A 244 25.43 17.41 -6.39
C PRO A 244 24.09 16.71 -6.60
N LEU A 245 23.96 15.47 -6.13
CA LEU A 245 22.74 14.68 -6.21
C LEU A 245 21.89 14.92 -4.95
N LEU A 246 20.66 15.36 -5.11
CA LEU A 246 19.72 15.46 -4.00
C LEU A 246 19.40 14.07 -3.45
N TRP A 247 19.32 13.97 -2.12
CA TRP A 247 19.01 12.71 -1.44
C TRP A 247 17.64 12.13 -1.88
N GLN A 248 16.67 12.98 -2.17
CA GLN A 248 15.39 12.56 -2.73
C GLN A 248 15.54 11.77 -4.04
N GLU A 249 16.42 12.20 -4.94
CA GLU A 249 16.67 11.51 -6.22
C GLU A 249 17.41 10.19 -5.99
N ALA A 250 18.36 10.19 -5.05
CA ALA A 250 19.06 8.99 -4.63
C ALA A 250 18.11 7.92 -4.07
N LEU A 251 17.20 8.30 -3.18
CA LEU A 251 16.18 7.40 -2.61
C LEU A 251 15.28 6.80 -3.68
N GLN A 252 14.86 7.56 -4.69
CA GLN A 252 14.05 7.03 -5.78
C GLN A 252 14.79 5.93 -6.56
N THR A 253 16.08 6.13 -6.82
CA THR A 253 16.92 5.15 -7.52
C THR A 253 17.06 3.86 -6.72
N ILE A 254 17.29 3.95 -5.41
CA ILE A 254 17.41 2.78 -4.51
C ILE A 254 16.10 2.00 -4.48
N ARG A 255 14.96 2.68 -4.31
CA ARG A 255 13.63 2.04 -4.27
C ARG A 255 13.25 1.36 -5.58
N GLN A 256 13.62 1.94 -6.72
CA GLN A 256 13.36 1.32 -8.03
C GLN A 256 14.25 0.10 -8.29
N GLY A 257 15.46 0.07 -7.75
CA GLY A 257 16.35 -1.09 -7.81
C GLY A 257 15.80 -2.30 -7.05
N GLY A 258 15.19 -2.08 -5.88
CA GLY A 258 14.60 -3.14 -5.06
C GLY A 258 13.25 -3.69 -5.58
N GLN A 259 12.69 -3.16 -6.68
CA GLN A 259 11.42 -3.60 -7.26
C GLN A 259 11.58 -4.48 -8.51
N LYS A 260 12.78 -4.83 -8.90
CA LYS A 260 13.07 -5.74 -10.02
C LYS A 260 13.40 -7.11 -9.48
#